data_75ae639b825f2c8cb30bbd9a18074699
#
_entry.id   75ae639b825f2c8cb30bbd9a18074699
#
_cell.length_a   1.000
_cell.length_b   1.000
_cell.length_c   1.000
_cell.angle_alpha   90.00
_cell.angle_beta   90.00
_cell.angle_gamma   90.00
#
_symmetry.space_group_name_H-M   'P 1'
#
loop_
_entity.id
_entity.type
_entity.pdbx_description
1 polymer ?
#
loop_
_entity_poly.entity_id
_entity_poly.type
_entity_poly.pdbx_seq_one_letter_code
_entity_poly.pdbx_strand_id
1 'polypeptide(L)'
;MKDVRLNNGVMMPAIGFGVFQIPENETERVVTDAIEVGYRLIDTASAYFNEEQVGSAIRRSGIKREEFFITTKLWVQDYEYDDALRAFDLSMKKLGLDYLDLYLMHKPYGNYYACLLYTSP
;
A
#
# COMPACT_ATOMS: atom_id res chain seq x y z
N MET A 1 -9.26 -5.72 -16.95
CA MET A 1 -7.94 -5.09 -16.83
C MET A 1 -6.87 -6.17 -16.86
N LYS A 2 -5.77 -5.92 -17.54
CA LYS A 2 -4.71 -6.90 -17.69
C LYS A 2 -3.90 -7.05 -16.40
N ASP A 3 -3.57 -8.28 -16.03
CA ASP A 3 -2.73 -8.57 -14.87
C ASP A 3 -1.36 -9.08 -15.31
N VAL A 4 -0.37 -8.90 -14.44
CA VAL A 4 0.99 -9.41 -14.60
C VAL A 4 1.22 -10.46 -13.52
N ARG A 5 1.82 -11.59 -13.91
CA ARG A 5 2.15 -12.65 -12.96
C ARG A 5 3.51 -12.37 -12.33
N LEU A 6 3.54 -12.29 -11.01
CA LEU A 6 4.78 -12.12 -10.26
C LEU A 6 5.53 -13.46 -10.13
N ASN A 7 6.80 -13.39 -9.72
CA ASN A 7 7.65 -14.58 -9.59
C ASN A 7 7.15 -15.60 -8.57
N ASN A 8 6.31 -15.19 -7.64
CA ASN A 8 5.69 -16.06 -6.64
C ASN A 8 4.30 -16.57 -7.07
N GLY A 9 3.89 -16.30 -8.30
CA GLY A 9 2.60 -16.72 -8.83
C GLY A 9 1.44 -15.78 -8.55
N VAL A 10 1.64 -14.73 -7.76
CA VAL A 10 0.59 -13.76 -7.46
C VAL A 10 0.33 -12.89 -8.68
N MET A 11 -0.96 -12.62 -8.95
CA MET A 11 -1.35 -11.74 -10.06
C MET A 11 -1.43 -10.30 -9.58
N MET A 12 -0.80 -9.40 -10.32
CA MET A 12 -0.77 -7.97 -10.01
C MET A 12 -1.36 -7.21 -11.20
N PRO A 13 -2.33 -6.29 -10.98
CA PRO A 13 -2.83 -5.47 -12.07
C PRO A 13 -1.69 -4.70 -12.75
N ALA A 14 -1.72 -4.65 -14.09
CA ALA A 14 -0.68 -3.96 -14.85
C ALA A 14 -0.77 -2.44 -14.72
N ILE A 15 -1.94 -1.92 -14.34
CA ILE A 15 -2.19 -0.49 -14.17
C ILE A 15 -2.67 -0.25 -12.74
N GLY A 16 -2.12 0.76 -12.10
CA GLY A 16 -2.47 1.13 -10.73
C GLY A 16 -2.68 2.62 -10.58
N PHE A 17 -3.26 3.00 -9.45
CA PHE A 17 -3.53 4.39 -9.10
C PHE A 17 -2.71 4.78 -7.88
N GLY A 18 -1.82 5.76 -8.03
CA GLY A 18 -0.98 6.26 -6.94
C GLY A 18 -1.56 7.51 -6.32
N VAL A 19 -1.40 7.65 -5.01
CA VAL A 19 -1.98 8.76 -4.24
C VAL A 19 -0.93 9.72 -3.67
N PHE A 20 0.29 9.69 -4.20
CA PHE A 20 1.34 10.61 -3.76
C PHE A 20 0.90 12.07 -3.97
N GLN A 21 1.08 12.89 -2.94
CA GLN A 21 0.74 14.32 -2.93
C GLN A 21 -0.76 14.65 -3.07
N ILE A 22 -1.65 13.68 -2.89
CA ILE A 22 -3.07 13.98 -2.78
C ILE A 22 -3.37 14.36 -1.33
N PRO A 23 -3.93 15.56 -1.06
CA PRO A 23 -4.23 15.97 0.32
C PRO A 23 -5.20 15.03 1.01
N GLU A 24 -5.08 14.91 2.33
CA GLU A 24 -5.94 14.02 3.11
C GLU A 24 -7.42 14.25 2.85
N ASN A 25 -7.85 15.52 2.78
CA ASN A 25 -9.26 15.86 2.62
C ASN A 25 -9.81 15.55 1.22
N GLU A 26 -8.98 15.17 0.27
CA GLU A 26 -9.41 14.82 -1.08
C GLU A 26 -9.17 13.35 -1.42
N THR A 27 -8.31 12.66 -0.66
CA THR A 27 -7.87 11.31 -1.01
C THR A 27 -9.01 10.31 -1.10
N GLU A 28 -9.92 10.31 -0.13
CA GLU A 28 -11.04 9.34 -0.16
C GLU A 28 -11.88 9.51 -1.41
N ARG A 29 -12.22 10.75 -1.77
CA ARG A 29 -13.02 11.04 -2.97
C ARG A 29 -12.29 10.59 -4.24
N VAL A 30 -11.01 10.93 -4.35
CA VAL A 30 -10.22 10.63 -5.56
C VAL A 30 -10.03 9.13 -5.72
N VAL A 31 -9.76 8.40 -4.61
CA VAL A 31 -9.64 6.94 -4.66
C VAL A 31 -10.98 6.29 -5.00
N THR A 32 -12.07 6.81 -4.45
CA THR A 32 -13.42 6.34 -4.81
C THR A 32 -13.66 6.48 -6.30
N ASP A 33 -13.33 7.63 -6.88
CA ASP A 33 -13.47 7.86 -8.32
C ASP A 33 -12.60 6.88 -9.12
N ALA A 34 -11.37 6.64 -8.69
CA ALA A 34 -10.48 5.68 -9.34
C ALA A 34 -11.08 4.27 -9.34
N ILE A 35 -11.63 3.85 -8.21
CA ILE A 35 -12.27 2.53 -8.08
C ILE A 35 -13.47 2.44 -9.02
N GLU A 36 -14.28 3.48 -9.12
CA GLU A 36 -15.46 3.51 -9.97
C GLU A 36 -15.10 3.37 -11.45
N VAL A 37 -13.98 3.94 -11.90
CA VAL A 37 -13.55 3.80 -13.29
C VAL A 37 -12.77 2.51 -13.55
N GLY A 38 -12.56 1.67 -12.54
CA GLY A 38 -12.02 0.33 -12.73
C GLY A 38 -10.63 0.05 -12.16
N TYR A 39 -9.98 1.01 -11.50
CA TYR A 39 -8.69 0.74 -10.86
C TYR A 39 -8.87 -0.24 -9.70
N ARG A 40 -7.95 -1.18 -9.57
CA ARG A 40 -7.94 -2.17 -8.48
C ARG A 40 -6.60 -2.24 -7.75
N LEU A 41 -5.51 -1.74 -8.34
CA LEU A 41 -4.25 -1.55 -7.65
C LEU A 41 -4.20 -0.11 -7.14
N ILE A 42 -4.08 0.04 -5.83
CA ILE A 42 -3.96 1.37 -5.19
C ILE A 42 -2.61 1.40 -4.46
N ASP A 43 -1.81 2.41 -4.74
CA ASP A 43 -0.48 2.58 -4.20
C ASP A 43 -0.40 3.78 -3.27
N THR A 44 -0.14 3.53 -1.99
CA THR A 44 0.06 4.56 -0.99
C THR A 44 1.37 4.33 -0.23
N ALA A 45 1.60 5.06 0.83
CA ALA A 45 2.77 4.93 1.70
C ALA A 45 2.51 5.59 3.04
N SER A 46 3.22 5.13 4.08
CA SER A 46 3.10 5.76 5.40
C SER A 46 3.49 7.24 5.35
N ALA A 47 4.48 7.59 4.52
CA ALA A 47 4.96 8.98 4.38
C ALA A 47 3.99 9.89 3.62
N TYR A 48 2.95 9.36 3.01
CA TYR A 48 1.96 10.18 2.29
C TYR A 48 0.88 10.75 3.22
N PHE A 49 0.75 10.22 4.42
CA PHE A 49 -0.21 10.65 5.44
C PHE A 49 -1.68 10.56 4.99
N ASN A 50 -1.99 9.60 4.12
CA ASN A 50 -3.34 9.42 3.59
C ASN A 50 -3.83 7.96 3.59
N GLU A 51 -3.16 7.09 4.34
CA GLU A 51 -3.55 5.66 4.40
C GLU A 51 -4.96 5.45 4.95
N GLU A 52 -5.39 6.26 5.92
CA GLU A 52 -6.75 6.14 6.48
C GLU A 52 -7.81 6.39 5.42
N GLN A 53 -7.60 7.38 4.59
CA GLN A 53 -8.54 7.77 3.54
C GLN A 53 -8.57 6.73 2.42
N VAL A 54 -7.41 6.17 2.07
CA VAL A 54 -7.33 5.07 1.10
C VAL A 54 -8.12 3.87 1.63
N GLY A 55 -7.87 3.48 2.88
CA GLY A 55 -8.59 2.37 3.50
C GLY A 55 -10.08 2.58 3.55
N SER A 56 -10.51 3.80 3.88
CA SER A 56 -11.93 4.15 3.91
C SER A 56 -12.59 3.98 2.54
N ALA A 57 -11.95 4.47 1.47
CA ALA A 57 -12.48 4.33 0.13
C ALA A 57 -12.62 2.87 -0.29
N ILE A 58 -11.64 2.04 0.05
CA ILE A 58 -11.67 0.61 -0.27
C ILE A 58 -12.82 -0.08 0.46
N ARG A 59 -12.96 0.15 1.77
CA ARG A 59 -14.01 -0.48 2.58
C ARG A 59 -15.41 -0.05 2.14
N ARG A 60 -15.56 1.21 1.74
CA ARG A 60 -16.87 1.77 1.32
C ARG A 60 -17.25 1.39 -0.09
N SER A 61 -16.31 0.87 -0.88
CA SER A 61 -16.57 0.53 -2.28
C SER A 61 -17.60 -0.60 -2.45
N GLY A 62 -17.74 -1.45 -1.45
CA GLY A 62 -18.57 -2.65 -1.55
C GLY A 62 -17.96 -3.76 -2.39
N ILE A 63 -16.74 -3.57 -2.89
CA ILE A 63 -16.02 -4.56 -3.68
C ILE A 63 -15.23 -5.45 -2.73
N LYS A 64 -15.17 -6.75 -3.03
CA LYS A 64 -14.45 -7.71 -2.19
C LYS A 64 -12.97 -7.35 -2.11
N ARG A 65 -12.38 -7.50 -0.91
CA ARG A 65 -10.97 -7.17 -0.67
C ARG A 65 -10.03 -7.91 -1.62
N GLU A 66 -10.30 -9.15 -1.93
CA GLU A 66 -9.47 -9.96 -2.82
C GLU A 66 -9.45 -9.48 -4.27
N GLU A 67 -10.34 -8.57 -4.65
CA GLU A 67 -10.29 -7.96 -5.97
C GLU A 67 -9.33 -6.78 -6.05
N PHE A 68 -8.82 -6.33 -4.90
CA PHE A 68 -7.86 -5.24 -4.84
C PHE A 68 -6.44 -5.75 -4.69
N PHE A 69 -5.50 -4.98 -5.20
CA PHE A 69 -4.08 -5.14 -4.94
C PHE A 69 -3.60 -3.86 -4.26
N ILE A 70 -3.31 -3.93 -2.96
CA ILE A 70 -3.02 -2.75 -2.16
C ILE A 70 -1.55 -2.74 -1.77
N THR A 71 -0.86 -1.65 -2.07
CA THR A 71 0.54 -1.45 -1.76
C THR A 71 0.69 -0.27 -0.81
N THR A 72 1.47 -0.44 0.24
CA THR A 72 1.98 0.68 1.03
C THR A 72 3.48 0.48 1.25
N LYS A 73 4.14 1.43 1.91
CA LYS A 73 5.60 1.46 1.96
C LYS A 73 6.09 1.88 3.33
N LEU A 74 7.20 1.27 3.73
CA LEU A 74 7.93 1.60 4.95
C LEU A 74 8.81 2.82 4.70
N TRP A 75 8.73 3.81 5.58
CA TRP A 75 9.55 5.02 5.48
C TRP A 75 10.95 4.79 6.06
N VAL A 76 11.93 5.53 5.58
CA VAL A 76 13.35 5.32 5.88
C VAL A 76 13.69 5.41 7.38
N GLN A 77 12.98 6.25 8.13
CA GLN A 77 13.25 6.40 9.56
C GLN A 77 12.85 5.16 10.38
N ASP A 78 12.06 4.26 9.79
CA ASP A 78 11.54 3.06 10.46
C ASP A 78 12.21 1.77 9.98
N TYR A 79 13.38 1.85 9.34
CA TYR A 79 14.04 0.69 8.73
C TYR A 79 14.68 -0.28 9.74
N GLU A 80 14.84 0.10 11.01
CA GLU A 80 15.29 -0.85 12.02
C GLU A 80 14.21 -1.92 12.24
N TYR A 81 14.62 -3.13 12.59
CA TYR A 81 13.72 -4.29 12.60
C TYR A 81 12.46 -4.06 13.45
N ASP A 82 12.64 -3.66 14.73
CA ASP A 82 11.48 -3.46 15.61
C ASP A 82 10.62 -2.28 15.18
N ASP A 83 11.24 -1.21 14.68
CA ASP A 83 10.52 -0.05 14.17
C ASP A 83 9.73 -0.41 12.92
N ALA A 84 10.29 -1.26 12.06
CA ALA A 84 9.59 -1.72 10.85
C ALA A 84 8.34 -2.53 11.20
N LEU A 85 8.41 -3.39 12.21
CA LEU A 85 7.24 -4.15 12.65
C LEU A 85 6.15 -3.23 13.18
N ARG A 86 6.52 -2.24 14.00
CA ARG A 86 5.56 -1.26 14.52
C ARG A 86 4.96 -0.41 13.42
N ALA A 87 5.78 0.02 12.46
CA ALA A 87 5.32 0.81 11.33
C ALA A 87 4.35 0.03 10.45
N PHE A 88 4.61 -1.26 10.23
CA PHE A 88 3.69 -2.12 9.50
C PHE A 88 2.34 -2.21 10.21
N ASP A 89 2.36 -2.50 11.51
CA ASP A 89 1.13 -2.60 12.29
C ASP A 89 0.33 -1.30 12.26
N LEU A 90 1.00 -0.16 12.34
CA LEU A 90 0.34 1.15 12.26
C LEU A 90 -0.28 1.38 10.89
N SER A 91 0.42 1.06 9.81
CA SER A 91 -0.13 1.17 8.45
C SER A 91 -1.37 0.28 8.28
N MET A 92 -1.30 -0.96 8.76
CA MET A 92 -2.44 -1.88 8.71
C MET A 92 -3.64 -1.32 9.46
N LYS A 93 -3.40 -0.73 10.63
CA LYS A 93 -4.46 -0.12 11.45
C LYS A 93 -5.08 1.08 10.73
N LYS A 94 -4.26 1.93 10.13
CA LYS A 94 -4.75 3.11 9.38
C LYS A 94 -5.56 2.69 8.16
N LEU A 95 -5.06 1.75 7.38
CA LEU A 95 -5.77 1.21 6.22
C LEU A 95 -7.05 0.46 6.63
N GLY A 96 -7.04 -0.13 7.83
CA GLY A 96 -8.16 -0.94 8.30
C GLY A 96 -8.37 -2.21 7.50
N LEU A 97 -7.28 -2.80 7.03
CA LEU A 97 -7.30 -4.03 6.23
C LEU A 97 -6.63 -5.16 7.01
N ASP A 98 -6.96 -6.41 6.65
CA ASP A 98 -6.42 -7.59 7.32
C ASP A 98 -5.08 -8.05 6.72
N TYR A 99 -4.78 -7.63 5.49
CA TYR A 99 -3.53 -7.97 4.82
C TYR A 99 -3.19 -6.95 3.75
N LEU A 100 -1.93 -6.93 3.34
CA LEU A 100 -1.44 -6.18 2.19
C LEU A 100 -1.04 -7.15 1.08
N ASP A 101 -1.13 -6.68 -0.15
CA ASP A 101 -0.65 -7.45 -1.30
C ASP A 101 0.84 -7.21 -1.52
N LEU A 102 1.33 -6.00 -1.20
CA LEU A 102 2.73 -5.66 -1.35
C LEU A 102 3.14 -4.60 -0.32
N TYR A 103 4.27 -4.84 0.34
CA TYR A 103 4.85 -3.87 1.27
C TYR A 103 6.28 -3.59 0.84
N LEU A 104 6.55 -2.34 0.48
CA LEU A 104 7.83 -1.94 -0.08
C LEU A 104 8.64 -1.11 0.91
N MET A 105 9.97 -1.21 0.79
CA MET A 105 10.87 -0.22 1.36
C MET A 105 10.83 0.99 0.43
N HIS A 106 10.48 2.17 0.98
CA HIS A 106 10.21 3.34 0.14
C HIS A 106 11.45 3.79 -0.64
N LYS A 107 12.64 3.69 0.00
CA LYS A 107 13.91 4.08 -0.62
C LYS A 107 15.04 3.14 -0.16
N PRO A 108 15.98 2.80 -1.04
CA PRO A 108 17.07 1.87 -0.72
C PRO A 108 18.24 2.58 -0.02
N TYR A 109 18.03 3.09 1.19
CA TYR A 109 19.06 3.84 1.92
C TYR A 109 19.94 2.94 2.78
N GLY A 110 21.26 3.08 2.61
CA GLY A 110 22.27 2.57 3.52
C GLY A 110 22.21 1.08 3.77
N ASN A 111 22.73 0.68 4.92
CA ASN A 111 22.78 -0.73 5.34
C ASN A 111 21.43 -1.30 5.69
N TYR A 112 20.45 -0.46 5.97
CA TYR A 112 19.11 -0.91 6.33
C TYR A 112 18.42 -1.66 5.20
N TYR A 113 18.69 -1.28 3.96
CA TYR A 113 18.12 -1.95 2.80
C TYR A 113 18.49 -3.44 2.77
N ALA A 114 19.77 -3.75 2.90
CA ALA A 114 20.24 -5.12 2.90
C ALA A 114 19.71 -5.91 4.12
N CYS A 115 19.69 -5.27 5.28
CA CYS A 115 19.19 -5.89 6.51
C CYS A 115 17.72 -6.32 6.38
N LEU A 116 16.87 -5.45 5.85
CA LEU A 116 15.44 -5.74 5.69
C LEU A 116 15.18 -6.79 4.61
N LEU A 117 16.01 -6.82 3.55
CA LEU A 117 15.89 -7.87 2.53
C LEU A 117 16.14 -9.27 3.10
N TYR A 118 17.01 -9.38 4.09
CA TYR A 118 17.31 -10.67 4.72
C TYR A 118 16.29 -11.07 5.78
N THR A 119 15.63 -10.12 6.42
CA THR A 119 14.73 -10.37 7.56
C THR A 119 13.26 -10.32 7.21
N SER A 120 12.89 -9.78 6.06
CA SER A 120 11.50 -9.72 5.62
C SER A 120 11.06 -11.10 5.13
N PRO A 121 9.84 -11.51 5.48
CA PRO A 121 9.30 -12.79 4.99
C PRO A 121 9.06 -12.79 3.48
#